data_5546ffc39325a06dc927e7df71482b3b
#
_entry.id   5546ffc39325a06dc927e7df71482b3b
#
_cell.length_a   1.000
_cell.length_b   1.000
_cell.length_c   1.000
_cell.angle_alpha   90.00
_cell.angle_beta   90.00
_cell.angle_gamma   90.00
#
_symmetry.space_group_name_H-M   'P 1'
#
loop_
_entity.id
_entity.type
_entity.pdbx_description
1 polymer ?
#
loop_
_entity_poly.entity_id
_entity_poly.type
_entity_poly.pdbx_seq_one_letter_code
_entity_poly.pdbx_strand_id
1 'polypeptide(L)'
;DFDPNNLTQLDNMKTLLKLQKKAVSEWKDIEEETKSNFEISYDGGLMFAENEKDLEKLNMKIEVEQSVGVNSQLINQDQIQKINPLFSDKMIYAGYCPSEGKINPLKATNSIFENCKENGLNDYCDDLIQAIEKKSGKFTIITDNHEIEVDKIVNCAGSWANNIASFLDLPLKVKSVPQQMIVTEALEYKLKLLVAHIGRHLTLKQATNGNFIIGGGWTANYSKNTDHLHALKDSFEGNTWVAKRVIPSLSNVNILRSWAAMSVDVGGYPLMGEHPLMKDFYTLVSSNGYTLGPTLGKILSQQIIYDKIEYDLFDKSRLN
;
A
#
# COMPACT_ATOMS: atom_id res chain seq x y z
N ASP A 1 -9.13 -15.43 -2.02
CA ASP A 1 -10.30 -14.92 -2.74
C ASP A 1 -11.32 -14.41 -1.72
N PHE A 2 -11.87 -13.21 -1.95
CA PHE A 2 -12.91 -12.61 -1.12
C PHE A 2 -14.23 -13.38 -1.30
N ASP A 3 -14.82 -13.86 -0.21
CA ASP A 3 -16.15 -14.46 -0.19
C ASP A 3 -17.14 -13.50 0.48
N PRO A 4 -18.08 -12.90 -0.27
CA PRO A 4 -19.03 -11.94 0.26
C PRO A 4 -20.04 -12.59 1.23
N ASN A 5 -20.16 -13.92 1.25
CA ASN A 5 -21.01 -14.65 2.18
C ASN A 5 -20.31 -14.93 3.52
N ASN A 6 -19.01 -14.73 3.61
CA ASN A 6 -18.26 -14.80 4.86
C ASN A 6 -18.38 -13.46 5.59
N LEU A 7 -19.23 -13.42 6.62
CA LEU A 7 -19.53 -12.21 7.38
C LEU A 7 -18.27 -11.56 7.98
N THR A 8 -17.32 -12.35 8.47
CA THR A 8 -16.07 -11.84 9.04
C THR A 8 -15.20 -11.17 7.97
N GLN A 9 -15.09 -11.77 6.77
CA GLN A 9 -14.37 -11.14 5.65
C GLN A 9 -15.04 -9.85 5.19
N LEU A 10 -16.37 -9.83 5.15
CA LEU A 10 -17.14 -8.65 4.76
C LEU A 10 -16.97 -7.51 5.78
N ASP A 11 -17.02 -7.79 7.07
CA ASP A 11 -16.84 -6.78 8.13
C ASP A 11 -15.41 -6.23 8.15
N ASN A 12 -14.41 -7.09 7.96
CA ASN A 12 -13.02 -6.69 7.81
C ASN A 12 -12.83 -5.78 6.60
N MET A 13 -13.44 -6.12 5.45
CA MET A 13 -13.39 -5.29 4.25
C MET A 13 -14.05 -3.93 4.47
N LYS A 14 -15.23 -3.89 5.10
CA LYS A 14 -15.91 -2.62 5.41
C LYS A 14 -15.08 -1.73 6.34
N THR A 15 -14.45 -2.32 7.35
CA THR A 15 -13.54 -1.60 8.25
C THR A 15 -12.33 -1.05 7.51
N LEU A 16 -11.71 -1.88 6.64
CA LEU A 16 -10.60 -1.45 5.79
C LEU A 16 -10.98 -0.27 4.89
N LEU A 17 -12.13 -0.34 4.23
CA LEU A 17 -12.62 0.75 3.37
C LEU A 17 -12.89 2.05 4.14
N LYS A 18 -13.41 1.97 5.37
CA LYS A 18 -13.58 3.15 6.25
C LYS A 18 -12.22 3.78 6.58
N LEU A 19 -11.23 2.96 6.94
CA LEU A 19 -9.86 3.42 7.20
C LEU A 19 -9.22 4.05 5.96
N GLN A 20 -9.38 3.44 4.77
CA GLN A 20 -8.88 3.99 3.52
C GLN A 20 -9.52 5.33 3.17
N LYS A 21 -10.86 5.44 3.32
CA LYS A 21 -11.58 6.70 3.09
C LYS A 21 -11.05 7.82 4.00
N LYS A 22 -10.79 7.52 5.28
CA LYS A 22 -10.22 8.46 6.24
C LYS A 22 -8.77 8.84 5.83
N ALA A 23 -7.96 7.85 5.47
CA ALA A 23 -6.57 8.04 5.10
C ALA A 23 -6.38 8.95 3.88
N VAL A 24 -7.27 8.86 2.89
CA VAL A 24 -7.24 9.73 1.70
C VAL A 24 -7.31 11.22 2.08
N SER A 25 -8.16 11.59 3.03
CA SER A 25 -8.23 12.99 3.52
C SER A 25 -7.02 13.37 4.39
N GLU A 26 -6.56 12.46 5.24
CA GLU A 26 -5.44 12.72 6.16
C GLU A 26 -4.09 12.91 5.43
N TRP A 27 -3.91 12.40 4.23
CA TRP A 27 -2.73 12.68 3.41
C TRP A 27 -2.60 14.17 3.10
N LYS A 28 -3.71 14.87 2.88
CA LYS A 28 -3.72 16.32 2.66
C LYS A 28 -3.34 17.08 3.93
N ASP A 29 -3.85 16.63 5.08
CA ASP A 29 -3.52 17.24 6.37
C ASP A 29 -2.00 17.17 6.64
N ILE A 30 -1.35 16.01 6.33
CA ILE A 30 0.11 15.84 6.46
C ILE A 30 0.87 16.70 5.46
N GLU A 31 0.39 16.83 4.22
CA GLU A 31 1.01 17.73 3.22
C GLU A 31 1.03 19.18 3.74
N GLU A 32 -0.09 19.63 4.32
CA GLU A 32 -0.20 20.97 4.91
C GLU A 32 0.68 21.11 6.16
N GLU A 33 0.71 20.12 7.04
CA GLU A 33 1.55 20.11 8.27
C GLU A 33 3.04 20.16 7.94
N THR A 34 3.49 19.38 6.98
CA THR A 34 4.88 19.34 6.54
C THR A 34 5.25 20.53 5.63
N LYS A 35 4.29 21.38 5.25
CA LYS A 35 4.47 22.51 4.31
C LYS A 35 5.14 22.10 3.00
N SER A 36 4.86 20.91 2.55
CA SER A 36 5.48 20.27 1.38
C SER A 36 4.46 20.10 0.26
N ASN A 37 4.93 19.74 -0.93
CA ASN A 37 4.09 19.39 -2.07
C ASN A 37 4.30 17.91 -2.40
N PHE A 38 3.34 17.08 -2.07
CA PHE A 38 3.35 15.64 -2.33
C PHE A 38 2.81 15.29 -3.72
N GLU A 39 2.48 16.27 -4.54
CA GLU A 39 1.80 16.08 -5.83
C GLU A 39 0.50 15.27 -5.67
N ILE A 40 -0.25 15.53 -4.61
CA ILE A 40 -1.54 14.87 -4.39
C ILE A 40 -2.51 15.32 -5.48
N SER A 41 -3.24 14.36 -6.05
CA SER A 41 -4.28 14.60 -7.03
C SER A 41 -5.49 13.72 -6.70
N TYR A 42 -6.66 14.32 -6.63
CA TYR A 42 -7.96 13.66 -6.42
C TYR A 42 -8.79 13.69 -7.71
N ASP A 43 -8.20 13.29 -8.81
CA ASP A 43 -8.86 13.26 -10.12
C ASP A 43 -9.74 12.00 -10.30
N GLY A 44 -9.81 11.15 -9.30
CA GLY A 44 -10.58 9.91 -9.28
C GLY A 44 -9.80 8.66 -9.70
N GLY A 45 -10.47 7.51 -9.58
CA GLY A 45 -9.96 6.20 -9.97
C GLY A 45 -10.96 5.42 -10.81
N LEU A 46 -10.42 4.59 -11.69
CA LEU A 46 -11.18 3.67 -12.53
C LEU A 46 -10.71 2.25 -12.33
N MET A 47 -11.63 1.33 -12.07
CA MET A 47 -11.37 -0.10 -12.07
C MET A 47 -12.13 -0.76 -13.21
N PHE A 48 -11.41 -1.20 -14.24
CA PHE A 48 -12.00 -1.75 -15.46
C PHE A 48 -12.47 -3.20 -15.34
N ALA A 49 -13.51 -3.52 -16.10
CA ALA A 49 -14.01 -4.85 -16.37
C ALA A 49 -14.21 -5.06 -17.88
N GLU A 50 -13.83 -6.23 -18.42
CA GLU A 50 -13.88 -6.57 -19.83
C GLU A 50 -14.96 -7.59 -20.20
N ASN A 51 -15.59 -8.24 -19.22
CA ASN A 51 -16.54 -9.32 -19.43
C ASN A 51 -17.54 -9.41 -18.26
N GLU A 52 -18.57 -10.23 -18.41
CA GLU A 52 -19.65 -10.38 -17.41
C GLU A 52 -19.13 -10.87 -16.04
N LYS A 53 -18.17 -11.80 -16.01
CA LYS A 53 -17.56 -12.26 -14.76
C LYS A 53 -16.82 -11.15 -14.00
N ASP A 54 -16.13 -10.31 -14.73
CA ASP A 54 -15.47 -9.12 -14.17
C ASP A 54 -16.51 -8.10 -13.69
N LEU A 55 -17.59 -7.91 -14.46
CA LEU A 55 -18.71 -7.04 -14.09
C LEU A 55 -19.40 -7.47 -12.79
N GLU A 56 -19.64 -8.76 -12.61
CA GLU A 56 -20.21 -9.29 -11.36
C GLU A 56 -19.34 -8.94 -10.15
N LYS A 57 -18.03 -9.17 -10.25
CA LYS A 57 -17.07 -8.80 -9.19
C LYS A 57 -17.04 -7.30 -8.93
N LEU A 58 -17.10 -6.50 -10.01
CA LEU A 58 -17.09 -5.05 -9.92
C LEU A 58 -18.34 -4.52 -9.23
N ASN A 59 -19.52 -5.06 -9.53
CA ASN A 59 -20.77 -4.71 -8.88
C ASN A 59 -20.71 -5.02 -7.37
N MET A 60 -20.28 -6.23 -6.99
CA MET A 60 -20.11 -6.58 -5.56
C MET A 60 -19.17 -5.60 -4.84
N LYS A 61 -18.05 -5.25 -5.47
CA LYS A 61 -17.12 -4.26 -4.92
C LYS A 61 -17.80 -2.90 -4.71
N ILE A 62 -18.51 -2.40 -5.71
CA ILE A 62 -19.21 -1.11 -5.65
C ILE A 62 -20.27 -1.11 -4.54
N GLU A 63 -21.06 -2.18 -4.41
CA GLU A 63 -22.06 -2.31 -3.35
C GLU A 63 -21.43 -2.23 -1.94
N VAL A 64 -20.32 -2.92 -1.73
CA VAL A 64 -19.60 -2.86 -0.44
C VAL A 64 -19.04 -1.46 -0.19
N GLU A 65 -18.45 -0.81 -1.17
CA GLU A 65 -17.95 0.56 -1.09
C GLU A 65 -19.06 1.56 -0.76
N GLN A 66 -20.19 1.48 -1.46
CA GLN A 66 -21.36 2.33 -1.19
C GLN A 66 -21.93 2.10 0.21
N SER A 67 -21.93 0.86 0.71
CA SER A 67 -22.41 0.54 2.06
C SER A 67 -21.64 1.23 3.19
N VAL A 68 -20.41 1.69 2.93
CA VAL A 68 -19.58 2.45 3.87
C VAL A 68 -19.42 3.93 3.47
N GLY A 69 -20.23 4.38 2.50
CA GLY A 69 -20.28 5.78 2.08
C GLY A 69 -19.12 6.20 1.16
N VAL A 70 -18.49 5.25 0.44
CA VAL A 70 -17.60 5.57 -0.69
C VAL A 70 -18.47 5.80 -1.92
N ASN A 71 -18.25 6.92 -2.62
CA ASN A 71 -19.08 7.31 -3.77
C ASN A 71 -18.57 6.65 -5.06
N SER A 72 -18.61 5.32 -5.10
CA SER A 72 -18.29 4.54 -6.30
C SER A 72 -19.54 4.29 -7.14
N GLN A 73 -19.40 4.33 -8.46
CA GLN A 73 -20.50 4.09 -9.40
C GLN A 73 -20.03 3.27 -10.59
N LEU A 74 -20.93 2.44 -11.11
CA LEU A 74 -20.71 1.75 -12.36
C LEU A 74 -20.88 2.71 -13.53
N ILE A 75 -19.95 2.71 -14.48
CA ILE A 75 -20.02 3.47 -15.71
C ILE A 75 -19.79 2.55 -16.92
N ASN A 76 -20.40 2.90 -18.03
CA ASN A 76 -20.33 2.17 -19.30
C ASN A 76 -19.21 2.72 -20.21
N GLN A 77 -19.01 2.07 -21.36
CA GLN A 77 -17.98 2.40 -22.34
C GLN A 77 -18.07 3.86 -22.82
N ASP A 78 -19.27 4.36 -23.12
CA ASP A 78 -19.43 5.76 -23.59
C ASP A 78 -18.98 6.77 -22.53
N GLN A 79 -19.28 6.48 -21.26
CA GLN A 79 -18.86 7.32 -20.14
C GLN A 79 -17.34 7.23 -19.92
N ILE A 80 -16.75 6.02 -20.06
CA ILE A 80 -15.30 5.81 -20.00
C ILE A 80 -14.59 6.66 -21.06
N GLN A 81 -15.07 6.62 -22.32
CA GLN A 81 -14.48 7.38 -23.41
C GLN A 81 -14.63 8.90 -23.23
N LYS A 82 -15.72 9.36 -22.62
CA LYS A 82 -15.91 10.79 -22.28
C LYS A 82 -14.95 11.25 -21.18
N ILE A 83 -14.62 10.37 -20.21
CA ILE A 83 -13.65 10.68 -19.15
C ILE A 83 -12.25 10.81 -19.76
N ASN A 84 -11.83 9.84 -20.56
CA ASN A 84 -10.53 9.91 -21.23
C ASN A 84 -10.49 9.02 -22.49
N PRO A 85 -10.30 9.61 -23.67
CA PRO A 85 -10.26 8.88 -24.94
C PRO A 85 -9.00 8.03 -25.17
N LEU A 86 -8.04 8.05 -24.25
CA LEU A 86 -6.87 7.14 -24.29
C LEU A 86 -7.23 5.68 -24.03
N PHE A 87 -8.37 5.42 -23.38
CA PHE A 87 -8.78 4.06 -23.03
C PHE A 87 -9.26 3.28 -24.25
N SER A 88 -8.93 1.98 -24.26
CA SER A 88 -9.37 1.06 -25.28
C SER A 88 -10.89 0.87 -25.27
N ASP A 89 -11.46 0.65 -26.45
CA ASP A 89 -12.85 0.22 -26.64
C ASP A 89 -13.17 -1.16 -26.04
N LYS A 90 -12.14 -1.93 -25.65
CA LYS A 90 -12.31 -3.19 -24.93
C LYS A 90 -12.69 -3.00 -23.45
N MET A 91 -12.54 -1.81 -22.92
CA MET A 91 -12.95 -1.45 -21.56
C MET A 91 -14.44 -1.10 -21.58
N ILE A 92 -15.29 -2.11 -21.40
CA ILE A 92 -16.75 -1.97 -21.57
C ILE A 92 -17.47 -1.47 -20.31
N TYR A 93 -16.90 -1.75 -19.13
CA TYR A 93 -17.40 -1.26 -17.85
C TYR A 93 -16.26 -0.78 -16.96
N ALA A 94 -16.55 0.18 -16.09
CA ALA A 94 -15.64 0.54 -15.02
C ALA A 94 -16.39 0.94 -13.73
N GLY A 95 -15.81 0.62 -12.59
CA GLY A 95 -16.13 1.27 -11.32
C GLY A 95 -15.39 2.59 -11.26
N TYR A 96 -16.10 3.69 -11.16
CA TYR A 96 -15.53 5.04 -11.02
C TYR A 96 -15.70 5.53 -9.59
N CYS A 97 -14.62 5.88 -8.94
CA CYS A 97 -14.59 6.51 -7.62
C CYS A 97 -13.99 7.93 -7.74
N PRO A 98 -14.82 8.99 -7.68
CA PRO A 98 -14.35 10.37 -7.88
C PRO A 98 -13.46 10.89 -6.74
N SER A 99 -13.52 10.28 -5.56
CA SER A 99 -12.70 10.66 -4.40
C SER A 99 -11.37 9.91 -4.30
N GLU A 100 -11.10 8.99 -5.21
CA GLU A 100 -9.80 8.32 -5.28
C GLU A 100 -8.73 9.24 -5.86
N GLY A 101 -7.47 8.99 -5.50
CA GLY A 101 -6.39 9.85 -5.93
C GLY A 101 -5.04 9.16 -5.96
N LYS A 102 -4.01 9.94 -6.24
CA LYS A 102 -2.62 9.51 -6.26
C LYS A 102 -1.72 10.52 -5.56
N ILE A 103 -0.57 10.07 -5.14
CA ILE A 103 0.45 10.85 -4.44
C ILE A 103 1.83 10.47 -4.97
N ASN A 104 2.79 11.36 -4.90
CA ASN A 104 4.20 11.05 -5.15
C ASN A 104 4.83 10.49 -3.87
N PRO A 105 5.08 9.16 -3.80
CA PRO A 105 5.55 8.53 -2.58
C PRO A 105 6.95 8.97 -2.16
N LEU A 106 7.82 9.31 -3.10
CA LEU A 106 9.18 9.76 -2.78
C LEU A 106 9.16 11.13 -2.11
N LYS A 107 8.38 12.07 -2.65
CA LYS A 107 8.24 13.40 -2.05
C LYS A 107 7.61 13.31 -0.66
N ALA A 108 6.50 12.59 -0.53
CA ALA A 108 5.79 12.47 0.74
C ALA A 108 6.66 11.81 1.83
N THR A 109 7.30 10.67 1.53
CA THR A 109 8.14 9.98 2.51
C THR A 109 9.32 10.83 2.96
N ASN A 110 10.03 11.46 2.03
CA ASN A 110 11.16 12.32 2.37
C ASN A 110 10.75 13.53 3.22
N SER A 111 9.63 14.18 2.86
CA SER A 111 9.15 15.34 3.62
C SER A 111 8.69 14.97 5.03
N ILE A 112 8.02 13.84 5.19
CA ILE A 112 7.63 13.33 6.52
C ILE A 112 8.88 13.02 7.34
N PHE A 113 9.87 12.37 6.75
CA PHE A 113 11.12 12.03 7.43
C PHE A 113 11.86 13.29 7.93
N GLU A 114 12.04 14.29 7.07
CA GLU A 114 12.69 15.56 7.48
C GLU A 114 11.87 16.29 8.56
N ASN A 115 10.54 16.33 8.44
CA ASN A 115 9.69 16.89 9.48
C ASN A 115 9.84 16.17 10.82
N CYS A 116 9.92 14.83 10.81
CA CYS A 116 10.17 14.04 12.02
C CYS A 116 11.53 14.39 12.64
N LYS A 117 12.58 14.59 11.86
CA LYS A 117 13.91 14.99 12.34
C LYS A 117 13.88 16.37 12.99
N GLU A 118 13.19 17.35 12.38
CA GLU A 118 12.97 18.67 12.96
C GLU A 118 12.23 18.62 14.31
N ASN A 119 11.41 17.58 14.52
CA ASN A 119 10.67 17.33 15.75
C ASN A 119 11.34 16.33 16.71
N GLY A 120 12.64 16.06 16.54
CA GLY A 120 13.46 15.33 17.50
C GLY A 120 13.62 13.83 17.23
N LEU A 121 13.32 13.35 16.01
CA LEU A 121 13.68 12.00 15.59
C LEU A 121 15.21 11.87 15.51
N ASN A 122 15.77 10.89 16.22
CA ASN A 122 17.14 10.43 16.00
C ASN A 122 17.10 9.34 14.91
N ASP A 123 17.90 9.54 13.89
CA ASP A 123 17.98 8.67 12.72
C ASP A 123 19.24 7.80 12.79
N TYR A 124 19.08 6.50 12.59
CA TYR A 124 20.14 5.50 12.57
C TYR A 124 20.12 4.73 11.25
N CYS A 125 20.05 5.43 10.12
CA CYS A 125 20.15 4.83 8.81
C CYS A 125 21.49 4.09 8.64
N ASP A 126 21.48 3.04 7.82
CA ASP A 126 22.63 2.16 7.56
C ASP A 126 23.19 1.47 8.83
N ASP A 127 22.33 1.25 9.84
CA ASP A 127 22.72 0.63 11.10
C ASP A 127 21.80 -0.58 11.39
N LEU A 128 22.29 -1.79 11.09
CA LEU A 128 21.50 -3.00 11.16
C LEU A 128 21.32 -3.48 12.59
N ILE A 129 20.08 -3.80 12.98
CA ILE A 129 19.79 -4.40 14.28
C ILE A 129 20.34 -5.84 14.31
N GLN A 130 21.18 -6.14 15.30
CA GLN A 130 21.80 -7.43 15.53
C GLN A 130 21.11 -8.22 16.65
N ALA A 131 20.58 -7.52 17.66
CA ALA A 131 19.85 -8.13 18.76
C ALA A 131 18.87 -7.14 19.42
N ILE A 132 17.84 -7.68 20.05
CA ILE A 132 16.95 -6.95 20.95
C ILE A 132 16.79 -7.78 22.22
N GLU A 133 17.02 -7.17 23.37
CA GLU A 133 16.85 -7.80 24.68
C GLU A 133 15.84 -6.99 25.52
N LYS A 134 15.10 -7.66 26.42
CA LYS A 134 14.27 -6.97 27.41
C LYS A 134 14.75 -7.31 28.80
N LYS A 135 15.20 -6.30 29.54
CA LYS A 135 15.66 -6.44 30.94
C LYS A 135 15.06 -5.34 31.79
N SER A 136 14.59 -5.70 32.99
CA SER A 136 14.07 -4.73 34.00
C SER A 136 12.97 -3.79 33.43
N GLY A 137 12.17 -4.27 32.48
CA GLY A 137 11.06 -3.50 31.88
C GLY A 137 11.45 -2.62 30.68
N LYS A 138 12.73 -2.49 30.34
CA LYS A 138 13.23 -1.74 29.19
C LYS A 138 13.79 -2.67 28.13
N PHE A 139 13.85 -2.15 26.90
CA PHE A 139 14.48 -2.84 25.78
C PHE A 139 15.86 -2.25 25.52
N THR A 140 16.82 -3.12 25.24
CA THR A 140 18.12 -2.76 24.70
C THR A 140 18.18 -3.24 23.25
N ILE A 141 18.38 -2.32 22.33
CA ILE A 141 18.54 -2.59 20.90
C ILE A 141 20.03 -2.49 20.59
N ILE A 142 20.60 -3.58 20.09
CA ILE A 142 22.01 -3.65 19.69
C ILE A 142 22.05 -3.64 18.18
N THR A 143 22.76 -2.67 17.61
CA THR A 143 22.99 -2.50 16.18
C THR A 143 24.46 -2.73 15.86
N ASP A 144 24.84 -2.58 14.57
CA ASP A 144 26.24 -2.67 14.18
C ASP A 144 27.12 -1.61 14.88
N ASN A 145 26.56 -0.45 15.19
CA ASN A 145 27.33 0.72 15.66
C ASN A 145 26.88 1.26 17.03
N HIS A 146 25.69 0.87 17.52
CA HIS A 146 25.08 1.46 18.71
C HIS A 146 24.47 0.41 19.65
N GLU A 147 24.35 0.81 20.91
CA GLU A 147 23.51 0.18 21.92
C GLU A 147 22.51 1.21 22.43
N ILE A 148 21.21 0.98 22.26
CA ILE A 148 20.16 1.96 22.50
C ILE A 148 19.16 1.39 23.48
N GLU A 149 18.99 2.04 24.66
CA GLU A 149 17.97 1.69 25.64
C GLU A 149 16.69 2.47 25.37
N VAL A 150 15.54 1.76 25.30
CA VAL A 150 14.23 2.34 25.05
C VAL A 150 13.13 1.72 25.92
N ASP A 151 12.10 2.49 26.21
CA ASP A 151 10.94 2.01 26.98
C ASP A 151 9.96 1.21 26.10
N LYS A 152 9.84 1.56 24.82
CA LYS A 152 8.88 0.97 23.87
C LYS A 152 9.51 0.75 22.51
N ILE A 153 9.05 -0.30 21.82
CA ILE A 153 9.43 -0.58 20.42
C ILE A 153 8.17 -0.53 19.54
N VAL A 154 8.28 0.10 18.39
CA VAL A 154 7.27 0.05 17.32
C VAL A 154 7.89 -0.59 16.09
N ASN A 155 7.52 -1.84 15.82
CA ASN A 155 8.02 -2.61 14.68
C ASN A 155 7.21 -2.25 13.42
N CYS A 156 7.77 -1.37 12.60
CA CYS A 156 7.25 -0.97 11.29
C CYS A 156 8.08 -1.53 10.13
N ALA A 157 8.80 -2.62 10.33
CA ALA A 157 9.76 -3.17 9.37
C ALA A 157 9.14 -3.88 8.16
N GLY A 158 7.81 -3.77 7.95
CA GLY A 158 7.13 -4.30 6.76
C GLY A 158 7.43 -5.79 6.54
N SER A 159 8.03 -6.13 5.41
CA SER A 159 8.38 -7.52 5.06
C SER A 159 9.42 -8.16 6.00
N TRP A 160 10.16 -7.36 6.75
CA TRP A 160 11.15 -7.81 7.74
C TRP A 160 10.64 -7.78 9.18
N ALA A 161 9.34 -7.52 9.39
CA ALA A 161 8.77 -7.45 10.73
C ALA A 161 8.93 -8.75 11.53
N ASN A 162 8.88 -9.92 10.86
CA ASN A 162 9.15 -11.21 11.50
C ASN A 162 10.59 -11.29 12.03
N ASN A 163 11.57 -10.74 11.30
CA ASN A 163 12.96 -10.74 11.71
C ASN A 163 13.15 -9.93 13.00
N ILE A 164 12.53 -8.75 13.06
CA ILE A 164 12.58 -7.91 14.28
C ILE A 164 11.90 -8.62 15.47
N ALA A 165 10.73 -9.20 15.26
CA ALA A 165 10.01 -9.91 16.30
C ALA A 165 10.76 -11.17 16.80
N SER A 166 11.48 -11.84 15.91
CA SER A 166 12.24 -13.07 16.25
C SER A 166 13.38 -12.84 17.21
N PHE A 167 13.94 -11.62 17.34
CA PHE A 167 14.92 -11.31 18.37
C PHE A 167 14.38 -11.47 19.80
N LEU A 168 13.05 -11.44 19.97
CA LEU A 168 12.34 -11.59 21.22
C LEU A 168 11.49 -12.88 21.27
N ASP A 169 11.72 -13.83 20.36
CA ASP A 169 10.93 -15.05 20.20
C ASP A 169 9.42 -14.81 20.02
N LEU A 170 9.05 -13.66 19.43
CA LEU A 170 7.66 -13.28 19.22
C LEU A 170 7.15 -13.76 17.85
N PRO A 171 6.06 -14.56 17.82
CA PRO A 171 5.47 -14.97 16.56
C PRO A 171 4.73 -13.80 15.86
N LEU A 172 4.91 -13.66 14.56
CA LEU A 172 4.13 -12.76 13.71
C LEU A 172 3.73 -13.46 12.40
N LYS A 173 2.52 -13.19 11.91
CA LYS A 173 2.01 -13.75 10.65
C LYS A 173 2.14 -12.73 9.52
N VAL A 174 3.36 -12.50 9.09
CA VAL A 174 3.70 -11.59 8.00
C VAL A 174 4.39 -12.36 6.88
N LYS A 175 3.91 -12.25 5.65
CA LYS A 175 4.53 -12.86 4.47
C LYS A 175 5.19 -11.80 3.61
N SER A 176 6.42 -12.06 3.21
CA SER A 176 7.12 -11.25 2.22
C SER A 176 6.71 -11.68 0.81
N VAL A 177 6.32 -10.73 -0.02
CA VAL A 177 5.84 -10.98 -1.38
C VAL A 177 6.64 -10.11 -2.36
N PRO A 178 7.58 -10.68 -3.11
CA PRO A 178 8.34 -9.93 -4.09
C PRO A 178 7.44 -9.52 -5.26
N GLN A 179 7.43 -8.24 -5.60
CA GLN A 179 6.65 -7.67 -6.69
C GLN A 179 7.51 -6.79 -7.57
N GLN A 180 7.09 -6.58 -8.82
CA GLN A 180 7.79 -5.72 -9.75
C GLN A 180 6.93 -4.59 -10.28
N MET A 181 7.62 -3.54 -10.69
CA MET A 181 7.05 -2.33 -11.28
C MET A 181 7.84 -1.96 -12.54
N ILE A 182 7.18 -1.17 -13.40
CA ILE A 182 7.74 -0.72 -14.67
C ILE A 182 7.52 0.80 -14.76
N VAL A 183 8.51 1.51 -15.32
CA VAL A 183 8.39 2.93 -15.66
C VAL A 183 8.75 3.14 -17.12
N THR A 184 7.92 3.94 -17.81
CA THR A 184 8.12 4.29 -19.22
C THR A 184 8.89 5.61 -19.36
N GLU A 185 9.28 5.93 -20.58
CA GLU A 185 9.63 7.31 -20.94
C GLU A 185 8.45 8.27 -20.69
N ALA A 186 8.77 9.56 -20.61
CA ALA A 186 7.77 10.58 -20.39
C ALA A 186 6.95 10.84 -21.67
N LEU A 187 5.64 10.87 -21.53
CA LEU A 187 4.69 11.30 -22.56
C LEU A 187 3.96 12.56 -22.09
N GLU A 188 3.21 13.19 -22.99
CA GLU A 188 2.31 14.27 -22.60
C GLU A 188 1.38 13.81 -21.47
N TYR A 189 1.27 14.62 -20.41
CA TYR A 189 0.45 14.29 -19.23
C TYR A 189 -1.04 14.37 -19.55
N LYS A 190 -1.66 13.24 -19.78
CA LYS A 190 -3.08 13.11 -20.16
C LYS A 190 -3.89 12.23 -19.21
N LEU A 191 -3.25 11.30 -18.50
CA LEU A 191 -3.90 10.39 -17.57
C LEU A 191 -3.84 10.96 -16.16
N LYS A 192 -4.87 11.68 -15.75
CA LYS A 192 -4.96 12.22 -14.39
C LYS A 192 -5.40 11.17 -13.36
N LEU A 193 -6.27 10.25 -13.75
CA LEU A 193 -6.87 9.22 -12.92
C LEU A 193 -5.87 8.12 -12.53
N LEU A 194 -6.15 7.45 -11.41
CA LEU A 194 -5.61 6.14 -11.10
C LEU A 194 -6.41 5.07 -11.84
N VAL A 195 -5.74 4.08 -12.41
CA VAL A 195 -6.37 3.01 -13.19
C VAL A 195 -6.00 1.65 -12.63
N ALA A 196 -6.99 0.78 -12.51
CA ALA A 196 -6.85 -0.62 -12.13
C ALA A 196 -7.75 -1.51 -13.00
N HIS A 197 -7.60 -2.84 -12.88
CA HIS A 197 -8.43 -3.81 -13.58
C HIS A 197 -8.88 -4.92 -12.62
N ILE A 198 -10.18 -5.20 -12.55
CA ILE A 198 -10.73 -6.16 -11.58
C ILE A 198 -10.39 -7.62 -11.90
N GLY A 199 -10.30 -7.97 -13.16
CA GLY A 199 -10.01 -9.33 -13.65
C GLY A 199 -8.56 -9.59 -14.02
N ARG A 200 -7.69 -8.56 -13.99
CA ARG A 200 -6.28 -8.63 -14.37
C ARG A 200 -5.42 -7.86 -13.39
N HIS A 201 -4.21 -8.32 -13.15
CA HIS A 201 -3.25 -7.60 -12.32
C HIS A 201 -2.77 -6.33 -13.02
N LEU A 202 -3.36 -5.18 -12.68
CA LEU A 202 -2.95 -3.87 -13.17
C LEU A 202 -3.21 -2.79 -12.14
N THR A 203 -2.19 -1.98 -11.88
CA THR A 203 -2.30 -0.59 -11.45
C THR A 203 -1.53 0.28 -12.44
N LEU A 204 -2.15 1.33 -12.92
CA LEU A 204 -1.57 2.20 -13.94
C LEU A 204 -1.85 3.65 -13.55
N LYS A 205 -0.80 4.46 -13.55
CA LYS A 205 -0.86 5.89 -13.30
C LYS A 205 0.18 6.62 -14.12
N GLN A 206 -0.10 7.85 -14.48
CA GLN A 206 0.89 8.73 -15.08
C GLN A 206 1.34 9.75 -14.03
N ALA A 207 2.65 9.85 -13.84
CA ALA A 207 3.25 10.86 -12.98
C ALA A 207 3.20 12.24 -13.63
N THR A 208 3.30 13.31 -12.86
CA THR A 208 3.23 14.70 -13.35
C THR A 208 4.29 15.04 -14.38
N ASN A 209 5.44 14.37 -14.33
CA ASN A 209 6.51 14.48 -15.33
C ASN A 209 6.27 13.69 -16.63
N GLY A 210 5.12 13.00 -16.74
CA GLY A 210 4.70 12.28 -17.96
C GLY A 210 5.01 10.78 -18.00
N ASN A 211 5.82 10.26 -17.09
CA ASN A 211 6.13 8.82 -17.05
C ASN A 211 4.91 8.00 -16.59
N PHE A 212 4.64 6.87 -17.28
CA PHE A 212 3.69 5.90 -16.77
C PHE A 212 4.38 4.95 -15.77
N ILE A 213 3.71 4.72 -14.65
CA ILE A 213 4.07 3.73 -13.64
C ILE A 213 3.09 2.58 -13.74
N ILE A 214 3.58 1.39 -14.06
CA ILE A 214 2.78 0.19 -14.35
C ILE A 214 3.14 -0.87 -13.32
N GLY A 215 2.12 -1.44 -12.66
CA GLY A 215 2.25 -2.49 -11.66
C GLY A 215 0.96 -3.27 -11.50
N GLY A 216 0.64 -3.71 -10.29
CA GLY A 216 -0.62 -4.41 -9.98
C GLY A 216 -0.42 -5.82 -9.42
N GLY A 217 0.64 -6.04 -8.65
CA GLY A 217 0.85 -7.31 -7.97
C GLY A 217 1.52 -8.41 -8.84
N TRP A 218 2.19 -8.02 -9.93
CA TRP A 218 3.01 -8.94 -10.70
C TRP A 218 4.23 -9.39 -9.89
N THR A 219 4.44 -10.70 -9.84
CA THR A 219 5.51 -11.30 -9.03
C THR A 219 6.89 -10.95 -9.55
N ALA A 220 7.84 -10.83 -8.61
CA ALA A 220 9.28 -10.81 -8.89
C ALA A 220 9.94 -12.04 -8.27
N ASN A 221 11.22 -12.25 -8.50
CA ASN A 221 11.99 -13.30 -7.86
C ASN A 221 12.86 -12.73 -6.74
N TYR A 222 12.97 -13.49 -5.65
CA TYR A 222 13.87 -13.21 -4.55
C TYR A 222 14.84 -14.38 -4.37
N SER A 223 16.11 -14.11 -4.56
CA SER A 223 17.17 -15.08 -4.33
C SER A 223 17.70 -14.96 -2.90
N LYS A 224 17.35 -15.91 -2.05
CA LYS A 224 17.84 -15.96 -0.67
C LYS A 224 19.36 -16.08 -0.55
N ASN A 225 20.00 -16.69 -1.55
CA ASN A 225 21.46 -16.92 -1.53
C ASN A 225 22.26 -15.65 -1.79
N THR A 226 21.70 -14.70 -2.50
CA THR A 226 22.39 -13.45 -2.90
C THR A 226 21.71 -12.21 -2.33
N ASP A 227 20.61 -12.37 -1.59
CA ASP A 227 19.75 -11.31 -1.08
C ASP A 227 19.30 -10.32 -2.18
N HIS A 228 19.08 -10.83 -3.39
CA HIS A 228 18.72 -10.01 -4.54
C HIS A 228 17.29 -10.24 -5.01
N LEU A 229 16.62 -9.11 -5.28
CA LEU A 229 15.33 -9.04 -5.98
C LEU A 229 15.57 -8.78 -7.47
N HIS A 230 14.91 -9.55 -8.33
CA HIS A 230 14.95 -9.33 -9.78
C HIS A 230 13.59 -9.48 -10.42
N ALA A 231 13.34 -8.63 -11.43
CA ALA A 231 12.15 -8.71 -12.24
C ALA A 231 12.14 -10.02 -13.06
N LEU A 232 10.94 -10.61 -13.20
CA LEU A 232 10.73 -11.78 -14.05
C LEU A 232 10.27 -11.34 -15.43
N LYS A 233 10.79 -11.98 -16.47
CA LYS A 233 10.43 -11.72 -17.86
C LYS A 233 8.93 -11.88 -18.10
N ASP A 234 8.35 -13.01 -17.69
CA ASP A 234 6.94 -13.30 -17.90
C ASP A 234 6.01 -12.28 -17.21
N SER A 235 6.39 -11.87 -16.00
CA SER A 235 5.67 -10.79 -15.28
C SER A 235 5.80 -9.44 -15.99
N PHE A 236 6.97 -9.13 -16.53
CA PHE A 236 7.19 -7.92 -17.32
C PHE A 236 6.33 -7.92 -18.60
N GLU A 237 6.35 -9.00 -19.37
CA GLU A 237 5.58 -9.15 -20.60
C GLU A 237 4.06 -9.11 -20.30
N GLY A 238 3.62 -9.83 -19.27
CA GLY A 238 2.21 -9.84 -18.87
C GLY A 238 1.72 -8.47 -18.42
N ASN A 239 2.48 -7.77 -17.56
CA ASN A 239 2.09 -6.47 -17.05
C ASN A 239 2.02 -5.40 -18.16
N THR A 240 3.01 -5.38 -19.06
CA THR A 240 2.99 -4.48 -20.23
C THR A 240 1.87 -4.84 -21.21
N TRP A 241 1.56 -6.13 -21.38
CA TRP A 241 0.44 -6.57 -22.20
C TRP A 241 -0.90 -6.05 -21.66
N VAL A 242 -1.13 -6.13 -20.34
CA VAL A 242 -2.36 -5.58 -19.72
C VAL A 242 -2.40 -4.05 -19.86
N ALA A 243 -1.29 -3.36 -19.62
CA ALA A 243 -1.23 -1.92 -19.73
C ALA A 243 -1.60 -1.41 -21.14
N LYS A 244 -1.00 -1.99 -22.19
CA LYS A 244 -1.34 -1.64 -23.58
C LYS A 244 -2.75 -2.06 -24.01
N ARG A 245 -3.33 -3.08 -23.35
CA ARG A 245 -4.72 -3.47 -23.59
C ARG A 245 -5.70 -2.42 -23.06
N VAL A 246 -5.36 -1.77 -21.96
CA VAL A 246 -6.15 -0.66 -21.38
C VAL A 246 -5.88 0.65 -22.10
N ILE A 247 -4.63 0.97 -22.42
CA ILE A 247 -4.21 2.17 -23.16
C ILE A 247 -3.37 1.74 -24.37
N PRO A 248 -3.99 1.60 -25.56
CA PRO A 248 -3.30 1.07 -26.76
C PRO A 248 -2.07 1.86 -27.19
N SER A 249 -2.03 3.16 -26.97
CA SER A 249 -0.89 4.02 -27.32
C SER A 249 0.40 3.67 -26.56
N LEU A 250 0.32 2.95 -25.44
CA LEU A 250 1.50 2.46 -24.72
C LEU A 250 2.27 1.37 -25.48
N SER A 251 1.73 0.81 -26.59
CA SER A 251 2.46 -0.15 -27.43
C SER A 251 3.72 0.41 -28.10
N ASN A 252 3.83 1.72 -28.23
CA ASN A 252 4.93 2.41 -28.90
C ASN A 252 5.85 3.19 -27.95
N VAL A 253 5.74 2.92 -26.64
CA VAL A 253 6.45 3.66 -25.60
C VAL A 253 7.65 2.88 -25.10
N ASN A 254 8.79 3.54 -24.96
CA ASN A 254 9.99 2.91 -24.44
C ASN A 254 9.89 2.70 -22.93
N ILE A 255 10.34 1.53 -22.47
CA ILE A 255 10.50 1.25 -21.05
C ILE A 255 11.86 1.78 -20.60
N LEU A 256 11.89 2.64 -19.61
CA LEU A 256 13.14 3.16 -19.05
C LEU A 256 13.72 2.22 -18.01
N ARG A 257 12.88 1.65 -17.15
CA ARG A 257 13.33 0.78 -16.06
C ARG A 257 12.22 -0.15 -15.59
N SER A 258 12.63 -1.35 -15.19
CA SER A 258 11.86 -2.24 -14.32
C SER A 258 12.63 -2.46 -13.03
N TRP A 259 11.94 -2.56 -11.92
CA TRP A 259 12.55 -2.90 -10.62
C TRP A 259 11.66 -3.86 -9.85
N ALA A 260 12.27 -4.59 -8.94
CA ALA A 260 11.58 -5.44 -7.98
C ALA A 260 11.71 -4.87 -6.58
N ALA A 261 10.67 -5.03 -5.77
CA ALA A 261 10.64 -4.63 -4.37
C ALA A 261 9.89 -5.67 -3.54
N MET A 262 10.26 -5.79 -2.28
CA MET A 262 9.55 -6.64 -1.34
C MET A 262 8.29 -5.91 -0.87
N SER A 263 7.14 -6.49 -1.16
CA SER A 263 5.85 -6.13 -0.58
C SER A 263 5.51 -7.06 0.58
N VAL A 264 4.43 -6.77 1.28
CA VAL A 264 4.00 -7.54 2.45
C VAL A 264 2.56 -8.00 2.31
N ASP A 265 2.30 -9.23 2.72
CA ASP A 265 0.94 -9.77 2.90
C ASP A 265 0.71 -10.10 4.37
N VAL A 266 -0.34 -9.50 4.93
CA VAL A 266 -0.81 -9.70 6.31
C VAL A 266 -2.25 -10.21 6.35
N GLY A 267 -2.69 -10.90 5.29
CA GLY A 267 -4.04 -11.46 5.20
C GLY A 267 -5.12 -10.41 4.87
N GLY A 268 -4.76 -9.36 4.12
CA GLY A 268 -5.70 -8.35 3.58
C GLY A 268 -6.19 -7.31 4.59
N TYR A 269 -5.78 -7.39 5.85
CA TYR A 269 -6.17 -6.49 6.93
C TYR A 269 -4.95 -6.05 7.74
N PRO A 270 -4.81 -4.79 8.17
CA PRO A 270 -3.63 -4.32 8.90
C PRO A 270 -3.35 -5.15 10.16
N LEU A 271 -2.08 -5.36 10.45
CA LEU A 271 -1.59 -5.90 11.71
C LEU A 271 -1.06 -4.73 12.53
N MET A 272 -1.79 -4.29 13.56
CA MET A 272 -1.46 -3.09 14.31
C MET A 272 -1.86 -3.23 15.78
N GLY A 273 -0.96 -2.86 16.66
CA GLY A 273 -1.20 -2.80 18.10
C GLY A 273 -0.06 -3.34 18.95
N GLU A 274 -0.28 -3.43 20.26
CA GLU A 274 0.64 -4.04 21.21
C GLU A 274 0.65 -5.56 21.01
N HIS A 275 1.84 -6.17 21.05
CA HIS A 275 1.96 -7.62 20.88
C HIS A 275 1.39 -8.34 22.10
N PRO A 276 0.46 -9.30 21.94
CA PRO A 276 -0.26 -9.92 23.08
C PRO A 276 0.63 -10.67 24.08
N LEU A 277 1.86 -11.04 23.69
CA LEU A 277 2.83 -11.74 24.54
C LEU A 277 3.95 -10.84 25.06
N MET A 278 3.99 -9.55 24.66
CA MET A 278 5.10 -8.67 25.02
C MET A 278 4.61 -7.23 25.19
N LYS A 279 4.50 -6.83 26.45
CA LYS A 279 4.14 -5.45 26.79
C LYS A 279 5.18 -4.47 26.27
N ASP A 280 4.72 -3.32 25.78
CA ASP A 280 5.51 -2.21 25.23
C ASP A 280 6.21 -2.55 23.88
N PHE A 281 5.87 -3.67 23.26
CA PHE A 281 6.28 -4.02 21.91
C PHE A 281 5.07 -3.92 20.99
N TYR A 282 5.08 -2.96 20.10
CA TYR A 282 4.00 -2.67 19.14
C TYR A 282 4.41 -3.09 17.74
N THR A 283 3.44 -3.42 16.90
CA THR A 283 3.66 -3.73 15.48
C THR A 283 2.70 -2.90 14.63
N LEU A 284 3.16 -2.41 13.50
CA LEU A 284 2.34 -1.77 12.47
C LEU A 284 2.80 -2.24 11.09
N VAL A 285 2.05 -3.15 10.49
CA VAL A 285 2.31 -3.69 9.14
C VAL A 285 1.00 -3.78 8.38
N SER A 286 0.99 -3.35 7.12
CA SER A 286 -0.18 -3.41 6.26
C SER A 286 0.20 -3.64 4.80
N SER A 287 -0.56 -4.49 4.08
CA SER A 287 -0.43 -4.67 2.63
C SER A 287 -0.72 -3.37 1.85
N ASN A 288 -1.57 -2.50 2.40
CA ASN A 288 -1.86 -1.16 1.88
C ASN A 288 -1.19 -0.08 2.75
N GLY A 289 0.01 -0.35 3.26
CA GLY A 289 0.69 0.45 4.26
C GLY A 289 0.89 1.90 3.86
N TYR A 290 1.15 2.17 2.57
CA TYR A 290 1.33 3.54 2.11
C TYR A 290 0.01 4.33 2.20
N THR A 291 -1.08 3.82 1.60
CA THR A 291 -2.39 4.49 1.65
C THR A 291 -2.87 4.71 3.08
N LEU A 292 -2.73 3.70 3.94
CA LEU A 292 -3.23 3.71 5.32
C LEU A 292 -2.29 4.37 6.33
N GLY A 293 -1.04 4.66 5.94
CA GLY A 293 0.01 5.16 6.83
C GLY A 293 -0.43 6.29 7.77
N PRO A 294 -1.05 7.37 7.27
CA PRO A 294 -1.53 8.47 8.11
C PRO A 294 -2.48 8.01 9.22
N THR A 295 -3.52 7.30 8.83
CA THR A 295 -4.58 6.86 9.76
C THR A 295 -4.06 5.85 10.77
N LEU A 296 -3.34 4.83 10.32
CA LEU A 296 -2.83 3.78 11.21
C LEU A 296 -1.74 4.32 12.15
N GLY A 297 -0.85 5.19 11.66
CA GLY A 297 0.16 5.84 12.47
C GLY A 297 -0.46 6.69 13.58
N LYS A 298 -1.49 7.47 13.25
CA LYS A 298 -2.24 8.29 14.22
C LYS A 298 -2.97 7.43 15.26
N ILE A 299 -3.65 6.36 14.85
CA ILE A 299 -4.35 5.45 15.76
C ILE A 299 -3.35 4.76 16.70
N LEU A 300 -2.24 4.24 16.17
CA LEU A 300 -1.23 3.59 16.98
C LEU A 300 -0.54 4.55 17.94
N SER A 301 -0.25 5.78 17.54
CA SER A 301 0.33 6.79 18.42
C SER A 301 -0.61 7.11 19.60
N GLN A 302 -1.91 7.19 19.36
CA GLN A 302 -2.91 7.37 20.43
C GLN A 302 -2.97 6.18 21.39
N GLN A 303 -2.84 4.96 20.89
CA GLN A 303 -2.72 3.76 21.73
C GLN A 303 -1.48 3.82 22.60
N ILE A 304 -0.33 4.18 22.04
CA ILE A 304 0.96 4.23 22.74
C ILE A 304 0.98 5.30 23.85
N ILE A 305 0.38 6.47 23.56
CA ILE A 305 0.47 7.65 24.46
C ILE A 305 -0.65 7.63 25.50
N TYR A 306 -1.87 7.26 25.11
CA TYR A 306 -3.08 7.42 25.93
C TYR A 306 -3.73 6.09 26.33
N ASP A 307 -3.15 4.96 25.92
CA ASP A 307 -3.73 3.60 26.12
C ASP A 307 -5.14 3.46 25.51
N LYS A 308 -5.40 4.24 24.44
CA LYS A 308 -6.71 4.28 23.77
C LYS A 308 -6.71 3.33 22.57
N ILE A 309 -7.41 2.21 22.69
CA ILE A 309 -7.61 1.26 21.58
C ILE A 309 -8.88 1.67 20.81
N GLU A 310 -8.72 2.20 19.61
CA GLU A 310 -9.83 2.52 18.70
C GLU A 310 -10.23 1.30 17.86
N TYR A 311 -9.23 0.50 17.46
CA TYR A 311 -9.43 -0.73 16.69
C TYR A 311 -8.52 -1.83 17.26
N ASP A 312 -9.11 -2.99 17.56
CA ASP A 312 -8.33 -4.20 17.90
C ASP A 312 -7.92 -4.92 16.61
N LEU A 313 -6.77 -4.52 16.06
CA LEU A 313 -6.21 -5.08 14.82
C LEU A 313 -5.10 -6.10 15.09
N PHE A 314 -4.85 -6.43 16.35
CA PHE A 314 -3.83 -7.40 16.75
C PHE A 314 -4.43 -8.47 17.68
N ASP A 315 -5.38 -9.23 17.18
CA ASP A 315 -5.91 -10.35 17.95
C ASP A 315 -4.95 -11.56 17.96
N LYS A 316 -5.14 -12.47 18.93
CA LYS A 316 -4.29 -13.67 19.09
C LYS A 316 -4.36 -14.64 17.91
N SER A 317 -5.40 -14.61 17.09
CA SER A 317 -5.53 -15.48 15.90
C SER A 317 -4.49 -15.16 14.83
N ARG A 318 -3.85 -14.00 14.92
CA ARG A 318 -2.83 -13.51 13.99
C ARG A 318 -1.40 -13.89 14.38
N LEU A 319 -1.22 -14.62 15.47
CA LEU A 319 0.08 -15.11 15.93
C LEU A 319 0.46 -16.48 15.31
N ASN A 320 -0.54 -17.26 14.88
CA ASN A 320 -0.35 -18.65 14.41
C ASN A 320 -0.54 -18.78 12.90
#